data_60694ccf4f5d2496d6e93876d52336c4
#
_entry.id   60694ccf4f5d2496d6e93876d52336c4
#
_cell.length_a   1.000
_cell.length_b   1.000
_cell.length_c   1.000
_cell.angle_alpha   90.00
_cell.angle_beta   90.00
_cell.angle_gamma   90.00
#
_symmetry.space_group_name_H-M   'P 1'
#
loop_
_entity.id
_entity.type
_entity.pdbx_description
1 polymer ?
#
loop_
_entity_poly.entity_id
_entity_poly.type
_entity_poly.pdbx_seq_one_letter_code
_entity_poly.pdbx_strand_id
1 'polypeptide(L)'
;MKRKNPFDGDSYYAQFARVTYKRFISREWVTHADVMAEYLDLNSSEELPCGVSKCEGNGELKKAFSDIRNKIIERLGCESFQEEGTKNKRIRYIGKDDDPLADLRTAKVICDLKQYWQFCQDSAGFFPISWLDYFFKDSRDLLEIKDTQNKGQQILEASEDRNLTNIELLPFLYEAIKRKQVLAIYYIHYTDSIKEELSLIVSPHYLKEFNGRWYLLGHTINHEGKVWRHHIALDRIVARPREISSGVTYVEPQAHYYENYFKNMVGVTHPDNAEVVNVHIRAHNHYMFMLTETKKIHLSQKVEIPFGEYTDGTYGEFSVQVEVNDEFVGRILQMGAGLEIVSPQNVREKFKRRVEALADLYKN
;
A
#
# COMPACT_ATOMS: atom_id res chain seq x y z
N MET A 1 -0.14 35.67 -22.20
CA MET A 1 0.20 34.24 -22.28
C MET A 1 0.85 33.82 -20.98
N LYS A 2 0.23 32.93 -20.16
CA LYS A 2 0.90 32.37 -18.98
C LYS A 2 2.09 31.53 -19.50
N ARG A 3 3.34 31.90 -19.14
CA ARG A 3 4.52 31.13 -19.50
C ARG A 3 4.35 29.72 -18.92
N LYS A 4 4.38 28.69 -19.77
CA LYS A 4 4.29 27.28 -19.32
C LYS A 4 5.43 26.99 -18.34
N ASN A 5 5.10 26.38 -17.21
CA ASN A 5 6.07 25.89 -16.25
C ASN A 5 6.88 24.75 -16.90
N PRO A 6 8.21 24.83 -17.00
CA PRO A 6 9.02 23.80 -17.64
C PRO A 6 9.04 22.47 -16.90
N PHE A 7 8.59 22.45 -15.63
CA PHE A 7 8.59 21.27 -14.78
C PHE A 7 7.25 20.49 -14.82
N ASP A 8 6.23 21.00 -15.55
CA ASP A 8 4.90 20.39 -15.61
C ASP A 8 4.85 19.19 -16.55
N GLY A 9 4.20 18.12 -16.07
CA GLY A 9 3.94 16.90 -16.82
C GLY A 9 5.03 15.83 -16.68
N ASP A 10 4.78 14.68 -17.31
CA ASP A 10 5.65 13.49 -17.28
C ASP A 10 6.43 13.30 -18.59
N SER A 11 6.44 14.32 -19.46
CA SER A 11 7.24 14.29 -20.68
C SER A 11 8.74 14.20 -20.34
N TYR A 12 9.52 13.60 -21.25
CA TYR A 12 10.99 13.57 -21.12
C TYR A 12 11.58 14.95 -20.88
N TYR A 13 11.00 15.99 -21.49
CA TYR A 13 11.42 17.36 -21.32
C TYR A 13 11.25 17.86 -19.88
N ALA A 14 10.10 17.59 -19.26
CA ALA A 14 9.84 18.00 -17.88
C ALA A 14 10.72 17.21 -16.89
N GLN A 15 10.94 15.93 -17.12
CA GLN A 15 11.84 15.10 -16.32
C GLN A 15 13.29 15.62 -16.44
N PHE A 16 13.74 15.89 -17.66
CA PHE A 16 15.06 16.45 -17.92
C PHE A 16 15.24 17.85 -17.32
N ALA A 17 14.18 18.68 -17.34
CA ALA A 17 14.18 19.98 -16.69
C ALA A 17 14.37 19.88 -15.17
N ARG A 18 13.75 18.90 -14.53
CA ARG A 18 13.92 18.65 -13.09
C ARG A 18 15.35 18.25 -12.74
N VAL A 19 15.96 17.35 -13.54
CA VAL A 19 17.35 16.95 -13.35
C VAL A 19 18.29 18.14 -13.56
N THR A 20 18.09 18.90 -14.64
CA THR A 20 18.89 20.11 -14.93
C THR A 20 18.83 21.12 -13.79
N TYR A 21 17.63 21.40 -13.27
CA TYR A 21 17.44 22.34 -12.18
C TYR A 21 18.12 21.87 -10.89
N LYS A 22 17.94 20.59 -10.54
CA LYS A 22 18.58 19.98 -9.37
C LYS A 22 20.10 20.12 -9.40
N ARG A 23 20.71 19.90 -10.57
CA ARG A 23 22.14 20.11 -10.78
C ARG A 23 22.56 21.57 -10.63
N PHE A 24 21.76 22.51 -11.12
CA PHE A 24 22.08 23.93 -10.98
C PHE A 24 22.09 24.39 -9.52
N ILE A 25 21.10 24.00 -8.74
CA ILE A 25 21.03 24.39 -7.31
C ILE A 25 22.08 23.69 -6.44
N SER A 26 22.78 22.65 -6.90
CA SER A 26 23.90 22.05 -6.17
C SER A 26 25.11 22.99 -6.03
N ARG A 27 25.11 24.14 -6.74
CA ARG A 27 26.18 25.12 -6.75
C ARG A 27 27.53 24.62 -7.26
N GLU A 28 27.53 23.48 -7.94
CA GLU A 28 28.68 22.92 -8.61
C GLU A 28 28.78 23.43 -10.06
N TRP A 29 29.94 23.25 -10.67
CA TRP A 29 30.11 23.48 -12.09
C TRP A 29 29.45 22.36 -12.88
N VAL A 30 28.47 22.69 -13.68
CA VAL A 30 27.63 21.74 -14.41
C VAL A 30 27.79 21.93 -15.92
N THR A 31 28.03 20.84 -16.63
CA THR A 31 27.97 20.77 -18.09
C THR A 31 26.70 20.07 -18.56
N HIS A 32 26.36 20.17 -19.84
CA HIS A 32 25.26 19.40 -20.38
C HIS A 32 25.50 17.88 -20.31
N ALA A 33 26.78 17.45 -20.33
CA ALA A 33 27.14 16.03 -20.20
C ALA A 33 26.82 15.46 -18.81
N ASP A 34 27.03 16.26 -17.76
CA ASP A 34 26.73 15.86 -16.39
C ASP A 34 25.22 15.65 -16.20
N VAL A 35 24.40 16.57 -16.73
CA VAL A 35 22.93 16.47 -16.67
C VAL A 35 22.42 15.29 -17.50
N MET A 36 23.00 15.06 -18.67
CA MET A 36 22.66 13.93 -19.52
C MET A 36 23.00 12.59 -18.84
N ALA A 37 24.19 12.49 -18.25
CA ALA A 37 24.61 11.27 -17.54
C ALA A 37 23.66 10.93 -16.38
N GLU A 38 23.31 11.92 -15.56
CA GLU A 38 22.35 11.71 -14.46
C GLU A 38 20.96 11.34 -14.97
N TYR A 39 20.47 11.98 -16.03
CA TYR A 39 19.17 11.67 -16.60
C TYR A 39 19.10 10.25 -17.17
N LEU A 40 20.15 9.82 -17.89
CA LEU A 40 20.24 8.48 -18.47
C LEU A 40 20.44 7.40 -17.40
N ASP A 41 21.16 7.69 -16.33
CA ASP A 41 21.35 6.79 -15.20
C ASP A 41 20.03 6.54 -14.45
N LEU A 42 19.25 7.59 -14.20
CA LEU A 42 17.92 7.48 -13.60
C LEU A 42 16.92 6.67 -14.44
N ASN A 43 17.11 6.61 -15.77
CA ASN A 43 16.24 5.90 -16.70
C ASN A 43 16.89 4.63 -17.29
N SER A 44 17.99 4.15 -16.69
CA SER A 44 18.76 3.00 -17.21
C SER A 44 18.01 1.66 -17.17
N SER A 45 16.99 1.55 -16.36
CA SER A 45 16.15 0.34 -16.20
C SER A 45 14.89 0.33 -17.09
N GLU A 46 14.57 1.44 -17.74
CA GLU A 46 13.38 1.57 -18.59
C GLU A 46 13.75 1.78 -20.04
N GLU A 47 12.87 1.36 -20.97
CA GLU A 47 12.96 1.80 -22.36
C GLU A 47 12.95 3.32 -22.42
N LEU A 48 13.88 3.92 -23.18
CA LEU A 48 13.93 5.39 -23.34
C LEU A 48 12.52 5.91 -23.67
N PRO A 49 12.10 7.03 -23.06
CA PRO A 49 10.77 7.58 -23.30
C PRO A 49 10.45 7.67 -24.78
N CYS A 50 9.22 7.34 -25.16
CA CYS A 50 8.77 7.31 -26.55
C CYS A 50 9.16 8.59 -27.28
N GLY A 51 9.98 8.48 -28.32
CA GLY A 51 10.50 9.60 -29.13
C GLY A 51 11.99 9.91 -29.01
N VAL A 52 12.73 9.24 -28.12
CA VAL A 52 14.19 9.41 -27.97
C VAL A 52 14.90 8.13 -28.37
N SER A 53 15.45 8.05 -29.57
CA SER A 53 16.32 6.94 -29.99
C SER A 53 17.70 7.07 -29.33
N LYS A 54 18.34 5.93 -28.99
CA LYS A 54 19.71 5.91 -28.43
C LYS A 54 20.75 6.64 -29.30
N CYS A 55 20.53 6.73 -30.62
CA CYS A 55 21.44 7.38 -31.57
C CYS A 55 21.11 8.86 -31.81
N GLU A 56 19.84 9.26 -31.72
CA GLU A 56 19.36 10.64 -31.96
C GLU A 56 19.19 11.42 -30.65
N GLY A 57 19.02 10.74 -29.50
CA GLY A 57 18.74 11.30 -28.19
C GLY A 57 19.75 12.36 -27.73
N ASN A 58 21.02 12.22 -28.09
CA ASN A 58 22.04 13.20 -27.72
C ASN A 58 21.79 14.60 -28.34
N GLY A 59 21.24 14.68 -29.56
CA GLY A 59 20.92 15.95 -30.21
C GLY A 59 19.71 16.64 -29.62
N GLU A 60 18.65 15.87 -29.30
CA GLU A 60 17.41 16.38 -28.70
C GLU A 60 17.62 16.79 -27.25
N LEU A 61 18.29 15.96 -26.45
CA LEU A 61 18.62 16.30 -25.08
C LEU A 61 19.54 17.52 -24.97
N LYS A 62 20.46 17.70 -25.96
CA LYS A 62 21.30 18.89 -26.00
C LYS A 62 20.53 20.17 -26.33
N LYS A 63 19.54 20.08 -27.23
CA LYS A 63 18.60 21.18 -27.50
C LYS A 63 17.72 21.46 -26.27
N ALA A 64 17.16 20.41 -25.66
CA ALA A 64 16.38 20.52 -24.46
C ALA A 64 17.15 21.16 -23.30
N PHE A 65 18.41 20.77 -23.08
CA PHE A 65 19.29 21.41 -22.09
C PHE A 65 19.45 22.92 -22.36
N SER A 66 19.74 23.31 -23.59
CA SER A 66 19.93 24.71 -23.97
C SER A 66 18.67 25.54 -23.74
N ASP A 67 17.49 25.00 -24.10
CA ASP A 67 16.21 25.66 -23.93
C ASP A 67 15.83 25.77 -22.44
N ILE A 68 15.99 24.69 -21.67
CA ILE A 68 15.73 24.64 -20.23
C ILE A 68 16.67 25.61 -19.49
N ARG A 69 17.97 25.55 -19.79
CA ARG A 69 18.95 26.45 -19.21
C ARG A 69 18.54 27.91 -19.42
N ASN A 70 18.23 28.28 -20.67
CA ASN A 70 17.84 29.65 -21.00
C ASN A 70 16.56 30.09 -20.25
N LYS A 71 15.58 29.21 -20.14
CA LYS A 71 14.35 29.47 -19.37
C LYS A 71 14.62 29.65 -17.89
N ILE A 72 15.53 28.87 -17.30
CA ILE A 72 15.91 29.00 -15.89
C ILE A 72 16.67 30.32 -15.68
N ILE A 73 17.66 30.63 -16.55
CA ILE A 73 18.41 31.88 -16.46
C ILE A 73 17.50 33.11 -16.67
N GLU A 74 16.60 33.08 -17.67
CA GLU A 74 15.62 34.18 -17.89
C GLU A 74 14.74 34.41 -16.64
N ARG A 75 14.48 33.39 -15.89
CA ARG A 75 13.60 33.48 -14.71
C ARG A 75 14.32 33.91 -13.45
N LEU A 76 15.56 33.50 -13.26
CA LEU A 76 16.38 33.78 -12.06
C LEU A 76 17.31 34.98 -12.22
N GLY A 77 17.46 35.49 -13.43
CA GLY A 77 18.44 36.53 -13.79
C GLY A 77 19.82 35.94 -14.10
N CYS A 78 20.49 36.54 -15.10
CA CYS A 78 21.84 36.11 -15.51
C CYS A 78 22.88 36.33 -14.40
N GLU A 79 22.65 37.30 -13.53
CA GLU A 79 23.48 37.61 -12.36
C GLU A 79 23.53 36.48 -11.32
N SER A 80 22.56 35.59 -11.38
CA SER A 80 22.50 34.41 -10.48
C SER A 80 23.35 33.24 -10.96
N PHE A 81 24.02 33.40 -12.11
CA PHE A 81 24.83 32.35 -12.72
C PHE A 81 26.23 32.86 -13.12
N GLN A 82 27.18 31.95 -13.01
CA GLN A 82 28.54 32.12 -13.53
C GLN A 82 28.75 31.12 -14.65
N GLU A 83 29.21 31.59 -15.80
CA GLU A 83 29.53 30.76 -16.97
C GLU A 83 31.04 30.78 -17.26
N GLU A 84 31.61 29.64 -17.64
CA GLU A 84 33.01 29.50 -17.99
C GLU A 84 33.20 28.56 -19.18
N GLY A 85 34.16 28.88 -20.02
CA GLY A 85 34.54 28.09 -21.21
C GLY A 85 33.82 28.51 -22.49
N THR A 86 34.48 28.30 -23.66
CA THR A 86 33.98 28.67 -24.98
C THR A 86 33.41 27.47 -25.77
N LYS A 87 34.07 26.30 -25.71
CA LYS A 87 33.64 25.06 -26.42
C LYS A 87 32.81 24.10 -25.53
N ASN A 88 33.21 23.97 -24.28
CA ASN A 88 32.45 23.18 -23.26
C ASN A 88 32.01 24.12 -22.15
N LYS A 89 30.99 24.91 -22.43
CA LYS A 89 30.43 25.82 -21.46
C LYS A 89 29.95 25.06 -20.22
N ARG A 90 30.51 25.43 -19.09
CA ARG A 90 30.01 25.01 -17.77
C ARG A 90 29.33 26.18 -17.09
N ILE A 91 28.31 25.89 -16.31
CA ILE A 91 27.50 26.87 -15.62
C ILE A 91 27.41 26.51 -14.14
N ARG A 92 27.41 27.52 -13.32
CA ARG A 92 27.25 27.37 -11.85
C ARG A 92 26.27 28.40 -11.36
N TYR A 93 25.34 27.95 -10.47
CA TYR A 93 24.44 28.85 -9.76
C TYR A 93 25.16 29.49 -8.57
N ILE A 94 25.10 30.82 -8.47
CA ILE A 94 25.71 31.64 -7.41
C ILE A 94 24.70 32.50 -6.66
N GLY A 95 23.41 32.32 -6.91
CA GLY A 95 22.34 33.05 -6.22
C GLY A 95 22.34 32.79 -4.72
N LYS A 96 21.72 33.68 -3.95
CA LYS A 96 21.63 33.58 -2.49
C LYS A 96 20.61 32.56 -2.01
N ASP A 97 19.58 32.31 -2.79
CA ASP A 97 18.50 31.40 -2.46
C ASP A 97 18.91 29.95 -2.78
N ASP A 98 18.67 29.04 -1.85
CA ASP A 98 19.03 27.62 -2.02
C ASP A 98 18.06 26.88 -2.95
N ASP A 99 16.83 27.36 -3.09
CA ASP A 99 15.82 26.79 -4.00
C ASP A 99 14.93 27.90 -4.61
N PRO A 100 15.48 28.71 -5.53
CA PRO A 100 14.79 29.89 -6.04
C PRO A 100 13.55 29.62 -6.88
N LEU A 101 13.28 28.38 -7.26
CA LEU A 101 12.06 27.95 -7.96
C LEU A 101 11.18 27.02 -7.11
N ALA A 102 11.34 27.05 -5.79
CA ALA A 102 10.55 26.24 -4.86
C ALA A 102 9.03 26.45 -5.08
N ASP A 103 8.60 27.67 -5.32
CA ASP A 103 7.19 28.00 -5.56
C ASP A 103 6.60 27.22 -6.74
N LEU A 104 7.39 27.02 -7.81
CA LEU A 104 6.92 26.27 -8.97
C LEU A 104 6.78 24.77 -8.70
N ARG A 105 7.69 24.23 -7.89
CA ARG A 105 7.63 22.82 -7.47
C ARG A 105 6.50 22.62 -6.48
N THR A 106 6.34 23.54 -5.54
CA THR A 106 5.23 23.52 -4.59
C THR A 106 3.88 23.58 -5.31
N ALA A 107 3.75 24.46 -6.32
CA ALA A 107 2.52 24.55 -7.12
C ALA A 107 2.23 23.23 -7.87
N LYS A 108 3.27 22.52 -8.36
CA LYS A 108 3.09 21.20 -8.96
C LYS A 108 2.63 20.16 -7.93
N VAL A 109 3.29 20.10 -6.77
CA VAL A 109 2.90 19.17 -5.68
C VAL A 109 1.43 19.40 -5.28
N ILE A 110 1.00 20.66 -5.16
CA ILE A 110 -0.39 21.01 -4.89
C ILE A 110 -1.32 20.52 -6.02
N CYS A 111 -0.90 20.68 -7.28
CA CYS A 111 -1.67 20.21 -8.43
C CYS A 111 -1.81 18.68 -8.43
N ASP A 112 -0.71 17.96 -8.19
CA ASP A 112 -0.67 16.50 -8.11
C ASP A 112 -1.54 16.00 -6.94
N LEU A 113 -1.50 16.67 -5.78
CA LEU A 113 -2.36 16.37 -4.64
C LEU A 113 -3.84 16.61 -4.97
N LYS A 114 -4.19 17.69 -5.69
CA LYS A 114 -5.55 17.95 -6.14
C LYS A 114 -6.05 16.87 -7.11
N GLN A 115 -5.22 16.42 -8.05
CA GLN A 115 -5.57 15.33 -8.97
C GLN A 115 -5.74 14.00 -8.23
N TYR A 116 -4.84 13.70 -7.29
CA TYR A 116 -4.95 12.51 -6.45
C TYR A 116 -6.23 12.55 -5.60
N TRP A 117 -6.54 13.71 -5.01
CA TRP A 117 -7.79 13.92 -4.28
C TRP A 117 -9.02 13.68 -5.17
N GLN A 118 -9.04 14.23 -6.39
CA GLN A 118 -10.12 14.01 -7.33
C GLN A 118 -10.28 12.52 -7.67
N PHE A 119 -9.17 11.83 -7.94
CA PHE A 119 -9.19 10.38 -8.10
C PHE A 119 -9.80 9.66 -6.90
N CYS A 120 -9.45 10.12 -5.69
CA CYS A 120 -10.03 9.60 -4.46
C CYS A 120 -11.54 9.79 -4.39
N GLN A 121 -12.06 10.95 -4.78
CA GLN A 121 -13.50 11.22 -4.78
C GLN A 121 -14.26 10.38 -5.82
N ASP A 122 -13.64 10.14 -6.97
CA ASP A 122 -14.23 9.37 -8.07
C ASP A 122 -14.16 7.85 -7.81
N SER A 123 -13.42 7.42 -6.78
CA SER A 123 -13.15 6.01 -6.46
C SER A 123 -13.90 5.59 -5.20
N ALA A 124 -15.17 5.27 -5.34
CA ALA A 124 -15.99 4.85 -4.21
C ALA A 124 -15.64 3.42 -3.72
N GLY A 125 -15.52 3.22 -2.41
CA GLY A 125 -15.27 1.91 -1.79
C GLY A 125 -13.81 1.44 -1.84
N PHE A 126 -12.89 2.22 -2.39
CA PHE A 126 -11.47 1.92 -2.38
C PHE A 126 -10.88 2.38 -1.04
N PHE A 127 -10.57 1.44 -0.17
CA PHE A 127 -10.21 1.68 1.23
C PHE A 127 -9.17 2.79 1.48
N PRO A 128 -7.99 2.81 0.83
CA PRO A 128 -6.99 3.85 1.13
C PRO A 128 -7.49 5.28 0.91
N ILE A 129 -8.53 5.42 0.15
CA ILE A 129 -9.06 6.69 -0.36
C ILE A 129 -9.96 7.38 0.66
N SER A 130 -10.91 6.67 1.25
CA SER A 130 -11.77 7.22 2.32
C SER A 130 -10.96 7.58 3.56
N TRP A 131 -9.88 6.85 3.82
CA TRP A 131 -8.94 7.14 4.89
C TRP A 131 -8.08 8.38 4.62
N LEU A 132 -7.59 8.55 3.39
CA LEU A 132 -6.89 9.76 2.96
C LEU A 132 -7.78 11.00 3.02
N ASP A 133 -9.07 10.86 2.75
CA ASP A 133 -10.05 11.94 2.93
C ASP A 133 -10.04 12.49 4.36
N TYR A 134 -9.90 11.61 5.32
CA TYR A 134 -9.82 11.98 6.73
C TYR A 134 -8.50 12.70 7.07
N PHE A 135 -7.38 12.28 6.50
CA PHE A 135 -6.08 12.97 6.69
C PHE A 135 -6.05 14.36 6.07
N PHE A 136 -6.68 14.52 4.93
CA PHE A 136 -6.68 15.79 4.21
C PHE A 136 -7.84 16.71 4.59
N LYS A 137 -8.74 16.29 5.48
CA LYS A 137 -9.92 17.09 5.87
C LYS A 137 -9.54 18.47 6.39
N ASP A 138 -8.53 18.54 7.24
CA ASP A 138 -8.03 19.80 7.80
C ASP A 138 -7.15 20.59 6.82
N SER A 139 -6.66 19.94 5.76
CA SER A 139 -5.83 20.56 4.73
C SER A 139 -6.61 21.03 3.51
N ARG A 140 -7.90 20.72 3.41
CA ARG A 140 -8.77 21.10 2.26
C ARG A 140 -8.80 22.60 2.03
N ASP A 141 -8.98 23.36 3.10
CA ASP A 141 -9.08 24.82 3.03
C ASP A 141 -7.75 25.44 2.62
N LEU A 142 -6.62 24.88 3.12
CA LEU A 142 -5.26 25.31 2.77
C LEU A 142 -4.92 25.00 1.30
N LEU A 143 -5.44 23.91 0.76
CA LEU A 143 -5.19 23.49 -0.63
C LEU A 143 -6.20 24.11 -1.62
N GLU A 144 -7.17 24.93 -1.14
CA GLU A 144 -8.27 25.47 -1.95
C GLU A 144 -9.00 24.39 -2.77
N ILE A 145 -9.12 23.19 -2.20
CA ILE A 145 -9.83 22.08 -2.84
C ILE A 145 -11.32 22.36 -2.64
N LYS A 146 -11.96 22.85 -3.69
CA LYS A 146 -13.42 23.02 -3.69
C LYS A 146 -14.05 21.63 -3.69
N ASP A 147 -14.94 21.39 -2.74
CA ASP A 147 -15.88 20.26 -2.82
C ASP A 147 -16.66 20.41 -4.12
N THR A 148 -16.20 19.76 -5.15
CA THR A 148 -17.00 19.56 -6.34
C THR A 148 -18.05 18.53 -5.96
N GLN A 149 -19.19 18.99 -5.46
CA GLN A 149 -20.41 18.17 -5.29
C GLN A 149 -20.97 17.68 -6.63
N ASN A 150 -20.18 17.71 -7.68
CA ASN A 150 -20.48 16.98 -8.87
C ASN A 150 -20.34 15.49 -8.50
N LYS A 151 -21.46 14.87 -8.13
CA LYS A 151 -21.64 13.44 -8.20
C LYS A 151 -21.45 13.04 -9.66
N GLY A 152 -20.21 13.02 -10.11
CA GLY A 152 -19.83 12.44 -11.37
C GLY A 152 -20.31 11.00 -11.43
N GLN A 153 -20.49 10.47 -12.60
CA GLN A 153 -20.78 9.06 -12.77
C GLN A 153 -19.66 8.29 -12.06
N GLN A 154 -20.02 7.41 -11.13
CA GLN A 154 -19.05 6.53 -10.46
C GLN A 154 -18.32 5.71 -11.51
N ILE A 155 -17.00 5.85 -11.58
CA ILE A 155 -16.15 5.22 -12.60
C ILE A 155 -15.47 3.99 -12.05
N LEU A 156 -15.22 3.94 -10.73
CA LEU A 156 -14.50 2.87 -10.06
C LEU A 156 -15.26 2.44 -8.80
N GLU A 157 -15.37 1.14 -8.62
CA GLU A 157 -15.96 0.51 -7.44
C GLU A 157 -15.06 -0.61 -6.96
N ALA A 158 -14.73 -0.61 -5.66
CA ALA A 158 -14.10 -1.75 -5.01
C ALA A 158 -15.17 -2.54 -4.25
N SER A 159 -14.95 -3.86 -4.16
CA SER A 159 -15.87 -4.77 -3.44
C SER A 159 -15.82 -4.65 -1.92
N GLU A 160 -15.27 -3.55 -1.40
CA GLU A 160 -15.19 -3.32 0.04
C GLU A 160 -16.52 -2.85 0.60
N ASP A 161 -16.78 -3.29 1.83
CA ASP A 161 -17.96 -2.86 2.57
C ASP A 161 -17.81 -1.38 2.95
N ARG A 162 -18.59 -0.51 2.29
CA ARG A 162 -18.58 0.95 2.52
C ARG A 162 -19.09 1.34 3.91
N ASN A 163 -19.68 0.41 4.63
CA ASN A 163 -20.32 0.62 5.93
C ASN A 163 -19.47 0.08 7.08
N LEU A 164 -18.17 -0.04 6.90
CA LEU A 164 -17.28 -0.53 7.96
C LEU A 164 -17.30 0.43 9.15
N THR A 165 -17.89 -0.03 10.22
CA THR A 165 -18.01 0.73 11.47
C THR A 165 -16.61 1.05 12.01
N ASN A 166 -16.42 2.30 12.47
CA ASN A 166 -15.18 2.78 13.11
C ASN A 166 -13.96 2.87 12.19
N ILE A 167 -14.14 2.86 10.87
CA ILE A 167 -13.04 3.06 9.92
C ILE A 167 -12.34 4.41 10.15
N GLU A 168 -13.05 5.42 10.62
CA GLU A 168 -12.55 6.75 10.98
C GLU A 168 -11.54 6.74 12.13
N LEU A 169 -11.42 5.64 12.86
CA LEU A 169 -10.40 5.48 13.90
C LEU A 169 -8.99 5.19 13.35
N LEU A 170 -8.87 4.76 12.10
CA LEU A 170 -7.58 4.38 11.51
C LEU A 170 -6.51 5.46 11.58
N PRO A 171 -6.77 6.73 11.22
CA PRO A 171 -5.77 7.78 11.32
C PRO A 171 -5.28 7.98 12.76
N PHE A 172 -6.21 7.96 13.71
CA PHE A 172 -5.87 8.09 15.13
C PHE A 172 -5.01 6.91 15.61
N LEU A 173 -5.39 5.69 15.25
CA LEU A 173 -4.63 4.49 15.63
C LEU A 173 -3.25 4.44 14.97
N TYR A 174 -3.15 4.85 13.71
CA TYR A 174 -1.88 4.97 13.01
C TYR A 174 -0.92 5.96 13.70
N GLU A 175 -1.41 7.15 14.06
CA GLU A 175 -0.63 8.14 14.81
C GLU A 175 -0.24 7.62 16.21
N ALA A 176 -1.14 6.93 16.90
CA ALA A 176 -0.86 6.32 18.20
C ALA A 176 0.28 5.29 18.11
N ILE A 177 0.30 4.47 17.05
CA ILE A 177 1.38 3.52 16.79
C ILE A 177 2.71 4.28 16.56
N LYS A 178 2.70 5.29 15.70
CA LYS A 178 3.91 6.08 15.38
C LYS A 178 4.48 6.80 16.59
N ARG A 179 3.61 7.33 17.44
CA ARG A 179 4.00 8.06 18.65
C ARG A 179 4.19 7.16 19.87
N LYS A 180 3.98 5.84 19.72
CA LYS A 180 4.10 4.85 20.80
C LYS A 180 3.22 5.21 22.00
N GLN A 181 1.97 5.56 21.71
CA GLN A 181 1.00 5.95 22.71
C GLN A 181 0.23 4.73 23.23
N VAL A 182 0.09 4.60 24.56
CA VAL A 182 -0.75 3.57 25.17
C VAL A 182 -2.21 4.03 25.15
N LEU A 183 -3.10 3.13 24.75
CA LEU A 183 -4.52 3.41 24.58
C LEU A 183 -5.38 2.62 25.57
N ALA A 184 -6.43 3.26 26.09
CA ALA A 184 -7.57 2.59 26.69
C ALA A 184 -8.65 2.38 25.63
N ILE A 185 -9.08 1.12 25.45
CA ILE A 185 -10.06 0.72 24.43
C ILE A 185 -11.20 -0.02 25.12
N TYR A 186 -12.45 0.41 24.88
CA TYR A 186 -13.64 -0.33 25.23
C TYR A 186 -14.04 -1.18 24.04
N TYR A 187 -14.11 -2.50 24.22
CA TYR A 187 -14.22 -3.49 23.17
C TYR A 187 -15.31 -4.51 23.44
N ILE A 188 -16.03 -4.90 22.41
CA ILE A 188 -16.99 -5.99 22.49
C ILE A 188 -16.37 -7.25 21.91
N HIS A 189 -16.25 -8.28 22.75
CA HIS A 189 -15.84 -9.60 22.33
C HIS A 189 -17.08 -10.48 22.16
N TYR A 190 -17.18 -11.14 21.01
CA TYR A 190 -18.23 -12.12 20.74
C TYR A 190 -17.68 -13.51 20.92
N THR A 191 -18.34 -14.31 21.75
CA THR A 191 -18.17 -15.76 21.87
C THR A 191 -19.41 -16.45 21.31
N ASP A 192 -19.39 -17.77 21.16
CA ASP A 192 -20.54 -18.53 20.67
C ASP A 192 -21.82 -18.37 21.52
N SER A 193 -21.68 -17.96 22.77
CA SER A 193 -22.78 -17.90 23.74
C SER A 193 -23.06 -16.51 24.31
N ILE A 194 -22.09 -15.59 24.32
CA ILE A 194 -22.21 -14.29 24.96
C ILE A 194 -21.54 -13.14 24.20
N LYS A 195 -22.05 -11.94 24.48
CA LYS A 195 -21.43 -10.68 24.17
C LYS A 195 -20.74 -10.16 25.42
N GLU A 196 -19.41 -10.07 25.41
CA GLU A 196 -18.63 -9.61 26.55
C GLU A 196 -18.10 -8.20 26.31
N GLU A 197 -18.30 -7.30 27.26
CA GLU A 197 -17.73 -5.95 27.25
C GLU A 197 -16.42 -5.93 28.01
N LEU A 198 -15.35 -5.52 27.32
CA LEU A 198 -13.99 -5.51 27.85
C LEU A 198 -13.43 -4.10 27.89
N SER A 199 -12.70 -3.79 28.95
CA SER A 199 -11.82 -2.64 29.01
C SER A 199 -10.38 -3.10 28.82
N LEU A 200 -9.74 -2.64 27.74
CA LEU A 200 -8.41 -3.07 27.32
C LEU A 200 -7.43 -1.92 27.42
N ILE A 201 -6.22 -2.21 27.88
CA ILE A 201 -5.07 -1.32 27.83
C ILE A 201 -4.14 -1.86 26.74
N VAL A 202 -3.88 -1.04 25.73
CA VAL A 202 -3.23 -1.47 24.49
C VAL A 202 -2.00 -0.62 24.19
N SER A 203 -0.84 -1.25 24.03
CA SER A 203 0.30 -0.69 23.31
C SER A 203 0.13 -1.07 21.84
N PRO A 204 -0.40 -0.20 20.97
CA PRO A 204 -0.75 -0.54 19.60
C PRO A 204 0.53 -0.66 18.74
N HIS A 205 0.64 -1.70 17.93
CA HIS A 205 1.84 -1.97 17.12
C HIS A 205 1.59 -2.03 15.62
N TYR A 206 0.45 -2.58 15.19
CA TYR A 206 0.22 -2.92 13.81
C TYR A 206 -1.27 -2.86 13.44
N LEU A 207 -1.56 -2.37 12.24
CA LEU A 207 -2.89 -2.39 11.65
C LEU A 207 -2.89 -3.38 10.49
N LYS A 208 -3.83 -4.30 10.50
CA LYS A 208 -3.98 -5.32 9.46
C LYS A 208 -5.38 -5.30 8.89
N GLU A 209 -5.48 -5.17 7.57
CA GLU A 209 -6.72 -5.44 6.85
C GLU A 209 -6.77 -6.90 6.44
N PHE A 210 -7.95 -7.51 6.59
CA PHE A 210 -8.24 -8.82 6.03
C PHE A 210 -9.74 -8.95 5.73
N ASN A 211 -10.04 -9.26 4.47
CA ASN A 211 -11.39 -9.50 3.97
C ASN A 211 -12.38 -8.36 4.28
N GLY A 212 -11.93 -7.12 4.03
CA GLY A 212 -12.70 -5.89 4.27
C GLY A 212 -12.78 -5.44 5.72
N ARG A 213 -12.22 -6.18 6.68
CA ARG A 213 -12.23 -5.83 8.11
C ARG A 213 -10.86 -5.42 8.60
N TRP A 214 -10.80 -4.39 9.44
CA TRP A 214 -9.56 -3.91 10.04
C TRP A 214 -9.37 -4.40 11.45
N TYR A 215 -8.12 -4.70 11.77
CA TYR A 215 -7.69 -5.21 13.05
C TYR A 215 -6.52 -4.41 13.59
N LEU A 216 -6.59 -4.06 14.87
CA LEU A 216 -5.47 -3.52 15.63
C LEU A 216 -4.79 -4.67 16.38
N LEU A 217 -3.48 -4.76 16.22
CA LEU A 217 -2.62 -5.68 16.95
C LEU A 217 -1.69 -4.89 17.86
N GLY A 218 -1.38 -5.46 19.01
CA GLY A 218 -0.50 -4.83 19.99
C GLY A 218 -0.34 -5.68 21.24
N HIS A 219 0.49 -5.19 22.16
CA HIS A 219 0.50 -5.75 23.50
C HIS A 219 -0.72 -5.24 24.25
N THR A 220 -1.59 -6.16 24.61
CA THR A 220 -2.91 -5.85 25.19
C THR A 220 -3.08 -6.57 26.53
N ILE A 221 -3.55 -5.85 27.53
CA ILE A 221 -3.96 -6.39 28.82
C ILE A 221 -5.42 -6.03 29.11
N ASN A 222 -6.15 -6.97 29.68
CA ASN A 222 -7.53 -6.74 30.10
C ASN A 222 -7.59 -6.05 31.48
N HIS A 223 -8.78 -5.72 31.93
CA HIS A 223 -9.03 -5.07 33.23
C HIS A 223 -8.57 -5.89 34.45
N GLU A 224 -8.36 -7.20 34.29
CA GLU A 224 -7.80 -8.09 35.34
C GLU A 224 -6.26 -8.12 35.32
N GLY A 225 -5.60 -7.36 34.44
CA GLY A 225 -4.15 -7.37 34.26
C GLY A 225 -3.61 -8.58 33.48
N LYS A 226 -4.49 -9.38 32.88
CA LYS A 226 -4.09 -10.54 32.07
C LYS A 226 -3.81 -10.15 30.62
N VAL A 227 -2.82 -10.79 30.00
CA VAL A 227 -2.51 -10.60 28.59
C VAL A 227 -3.68 -11.08 27.72
N TRP A 228 -4.21 -10.17 26.91
CA TRP A 228 -5.23 -10.43 25.91
C TRP A 228 -4.57 -10.82 24.60
N ARG A 229 -4.81 -12.03 24.12
CA ARG A 229 -4.12 -12.58 22.94
C ARG A 229 -4.90 -12.45 21.64
N HIS A 230 -6.13 -11.92 21.67
CA HIS A 230 -6.93 -11.74 20.45
C HIS A 230 -6.69 -10.39 19.80
N HIS A 231 -6.94 -10.31 18.50
CA HIS A 231 -6.89 -9.06 17.76
C HIS A 231 -8.11 -8.21 18.06
N ILE A 232 -7.94 -6.89 17.98
CA ILE A 232 -9.02 -5.94 18.20
C ILE A 232 -9.58 -5.56 16.84
N ALA A 233 -10.74 -6.12 16.47
CA ALA A 233 -11.46 -5.71 15.27
C ALA A 233 -12.05 -4.30 15.49
N LEU A 234 -11.77 -3.36 14.58
CA LEU A 234 -12.14 -1.95 14.76
C LEU A 234 -13.65 -1.76 14.90
N ASP A 235 -14.43 -2.52 14.12
CA ASP A 235 -15.90 -2.49 14.14
C ASP A 235 -16.54 -2.90 15.48
N ARG A 236 -15.74 -3.44 16.40
CA ARG A 236 -16.17 -3.83 17.75
C ARG A 236 -15.70 -2.88 18.86
N ILE A 237 -15.03 -1.80 18.51
CA ILE A 237 -14.65 -0.75 19.45
C ILE A 237 -15.90 0.09 19.75
N VAL A 238 -16.27 0.20 21.03
CA VAL A 238 -17.54 0.82 21.44
C VAL A 238 -17.47 2.35 21.41
N ALA A 239 -16.31 2.90 21.76
CA ALA A 239 -16.10 4.34 21.83
C ALA A 239 -14.69 4.69 21.36
N ARG A 240 -14.50 5.96 20.97
CA ARG A 240 -13.17 6.43 20.54
C ARG A 240 -12.12 6.12 21.62
N PRO A 241 -11.04 5.42 21.28
CA PRO A 241 -9.93 5.12 22.18
C PRO A 241 -9.36 6.37 22.84
N ARG A 242 -8.88 6.25 24.07
CA ARG A 242 -8.28 7.35 24.81
C ARG A 242 -6.82 7.07 25.08
N GLU A 243 -5.97 8.08 24.93
CA GLU A 243 -4.57 7.99 25.32
C GLU A 243 -4.44 7.93 26.84
N ILE A 244 -3.54 7.07 27.32
CA ILE A 244 -3.13 6.97 28.73
C ILE A 244 -1.78 7.67 28.86
N SER A 245 -1.79 8.88 29.46
CA SER A 245 -0.60 9.73 29.55
C SER A 245 0.32 9.40 30.71
N SER A 246 -0.11 8.61 31.70
CA SER A 246 0.69 8.31 32.90
C SER A 246 0.37 6.95 33.49
N GLY A 247 1.36 6.37 34.16
CA GLY A 247 1.19 5.13 34.94
C GLY A 247 1.28 3.82 34.16
N VAL A 248 1.37 3.87 32.82
CA VAL A 248 1.54 2.67 31.96
C VAL A 248 2.65 2.90 30.95
N THR A 249 3.59 1.96 30.89
CA THR A 249 4.70 2.01 29.93
C THR A 249 4.30 1.32 28.64
N TYR A 250 4.62 1.93 27.49
CA TYR A 250 4.45 1.30 26.19
C TYR A 250 5.37 0.07 26.05
N VAL A 251 4.80 -1.03 25.62
CA VAL A 251 5.53 -2.28 25.37
C VAL A 251 5.87 -2.36 23.89
N GLU A 252 7.15 -2.34 23.57
CA GLU A 252 7.64 -2.43 22.20
C GLU A 252 7.52 -3.86 21.64
N PRO A 253 7.17 -4.03 20.37
CA PRO A 253 7.30 -5.33 19.71
C PRO A 253 8.77 -5.65 19.47
N GLN A 254 9.10 -6.93 19.41
CA GLN A 254 10.42 -7.36 18.92
C GLN A 254 10.60 -6.95 17.44
N ALA A 255 11.84 -6.72 17.02
CA ALA A 255 12.15 -6.42 15.62
C ALA A 255 11.61 -7.53 14.70
N HIS A 256 10.99 -7.13 13.59
CA HIS A 256 10.37 -8.04 12.61
C HIS A 256 9.29 -9.00 13.15
N TYR A 257 8.75 -8.71 14.35
CA TYR A 257 7.76 -9.56 14.99
C TYR A 257 6.55 -9.82 14.08
N TYR A 258 5.92 -8.78 13.52
CA TYR A 258 4.71 -8.93 12.70
C TYR A 258 4.97 -9.52 11.32
N GLU A 259 6.16 -9.32 10.74
CA GLU A 259 6.57 -9.99 9.51
C GLU A 259 6.62 -11.52 9.71
N ASN A 260 7.21 -11.95 10.81
CA ASN A 260 7.29 -13.36 11.17
C ASN A 260 5.94 -13.93 11.60
N TYR A 261 5.16 -13.14 12.35
CA TYR A 261 3.84 -13.51 12.84
C TYR A 261 2.86 -13.87 11.71
N PHE A 262 2.85 -13.09 10.63
CA PHE A 262 1.97 -13.32 9.48
C PHE A 262 2.58 -14.18 8.36
N LYS A 263 3.82 -14.60 8.52
CA LYS A 263 4.59 -15.25 7.43
C LYS A 263 3.92 -16.51 6.87
N ASN A 264 3.30 -17.31 7.73
CA ASN A 264 2.70 -18.59 7.36
C ASN A 264 1.19 -18.62 7.61
N MET A 265 0.56 -17.44 7.68
CA MET A 265 -0.84 -17.30 8.06
C MET A 265 -1.67 -16.74 6.90
N VAL A 266 -2.86 -17.29 6.73
CA VAL A 266 -3.92 -16.67 5.94
C VAL A 266 -4.83 -15.92 6.92
N GLY A 267 -5.02 -14.63 6.73
CA GLY A 267 -5.85 -13.83 7.62
C GLY A 267 -5.11 -13.26 8.83
N VAL A 268 -5.75 -13.29 9.99
CA VAL A 268 -5.31 -12.61 11.20
C VAL A 268 -5.30 -13.48 12.45
N THR A 269 -6.00 -14.61 12.45
CA THR A 269 -6.15 -15.47 13.65
C THR A 269 -5.07 -16.52 13.70
N HIS A 270 -4.28 -16.49 14.77
CA HIS A 270 -3.26 -17.50 15.04
C HIS A 270 -3.92 -18.66 15.81
N PRO A 271 -3.93 -19.87 15.28
CA PRO A 271 -4.48 -21.01 16.01
C PRO A 271 -3.59 -21.34 17.22
N ASP A 272 -4.21 -21.76 18.32
CA ASP A 272 -3.44 -22.27 19.46
C ASP A 272 -2.62 -23.49 19.05
N ASN A 273 -1.32 -23.47 19.37
CA ASN A 273 -0.36 -24.53 19.04
C ASN A 273 -0.27 -24.85 17.54
N ALA A 274 -0.44 -23.84 16.68
CA ALA A 274 -0.35 -24.04 15.25
C ALA A 274 1.05 -24.48 14.80
N GLU A 275 1.09 -25.54 14.02
CA GLU A 275 2.25 -25.94 13.27
C GLU A 275 2.10 -25.52 11.80
N VAL A 276 3.20 -25.10 11.19
CA VAL A 276 3.26 -24.86 9.75
C VAL A 276 3.26 -26.20 9.03
N VAL A 277 2.25 -26.46 8.23
CA VAL A 277 2.12 -27.69 7.46
C VAL A 277 2.17 -27.39 5.96
N ASN A 278 2.70 -28.33 5.19
CA ASN A 278 2.64 -28.28 3.74
C ASN A 278 1.32 -28.91 3.30
N VAL A 279 0.38 -28.09 2.84
CA VAL A 279 -0.94 -28.51 2.40
C VAL A 279 -0.95 -28.66 0.88
N HIS A 280 -1.32 -29.83 0.37
CA HIS A 280 -1.54 -30.07 -1.05
C HIS A 280 -3.01 -29.89 -1.41
N ILE A 281 -3.23 -29.09 -2.45
CA ILE A 281 -4.54 -28.65 -2.90
C ILE A 281 -4.68 -29.02 -4.36
N ARG A 282 -5.74 -29.77 -4.71
CA ARG A 282 -6.07 -30.15 -6.09
C ARG A 282 -7.16 -29.25 -6.65
N ALA A 283 -6.95 -28.75 -7.86
CA ALA A 283 -7.94 -28.04 -8.63
C ALA A 283 -8.55 -28.99 -9.67
N HIS A 284 -9.88 -29.17 -9.64
CA HIS A 284 -10.61 -30.14 -10.45
C HIS A 284 -11.02 -29.64 -11.85
N ASN A 285 -10.76 -28.36 -12.15
CA ASN A 285 -10.99 -27.81 -13.48
C ASN A 285 -9.99 -26.71 -13.81
N HIS A 286 -9.77 -26.46 -15.10
CA HIS A 286 -8.81 -25.49 -15.59
C HIS A 286 -9.09 -24.06 -15.08
N TYR A 287 -10.34 -23.64 -15.04
CA TYR A 287 -10.72 -22.30 -14.55
C TYR A 287 -10.26 -22.10 -13.09
N MET A 288 -10.56 -23.08 -12.24
CA MET A 288 -10.18 -23.00 -10.82
C MET A 288 -8.66 -23.05 -10.61
N PHE A 289 -7.97 -23.84 -11.45
CA PHE A 289 -6.50 -23.86 -11.44
C PHE A 289 -5.92 -22.50 -11.77
N MET A 290 -6.35 -21.89 -12.89
CA MET A 290 -5.87 -20.56 -13.32
C MET A 290 -6.24 -19.45 -12.34
N LEU A 291 -7.46 -19.50 -11.78
CA LEU A 291 -7.89 -18.54 -10.76
C LEU A 291 -7.00 -18.61 -9.52
N THR A 292 -6.64 -19.81 -9.06
CA THR A 292 -5.79 -20.04 -7.89
C THR A 292 -4.33 -19.71 -8.18
N GLU A 293 -3.85 -19.91 -9.40
CA GLU A 293 -2.50 -19.55 -9.82
C GLU A 293 -2.32 -18.03 -9.88
N THR A 294 -3.29 -17.31 -10.46
CA THR A 294 -3.24 -15.85 -10.61
C THR A 294 -3.51 -15.09 -9.29
N LYS A 295 -4.40 -15.64 -8.44
CA LYS A 295 -4.69 -15.11 -7.11
C LYS A 295 -4.34 -16.15 -6.04
N LYS A 296 -3.08 -16.19 -5.67
CA LYS A 296 -2.55 -17.17 -4.72
C LYS A 296 -3.33 -17.17 -3.40
N ILE A 297 -3.51 -18.34 -2.82
CA ILE A 297 -4.09 -18.52 -1.48
C ILE A 297 -3.13 -17.97 -0.42
N HIS A 298 -1.84 -18.26 -0.60
CA HIS A 298 -0.76 -17.80 0.26
C HIS A 298 0.52 -17.56 -0.57
N LEU A 299 1.42 -16.70 -0.11
CA LEU A 299 2.66 -16.36 -0.82
C LEU A 299 3.59 -17.58 -1.05
N SER A 300 3.53 -18.59 -0.15
CA SER A 300 4.30 -19.82 -0.29
C SER A 300 3.78 -20.77 -1.38
N GLN A 301 2.66 -20.46 -2.03
CA GLN A 301 2.03 -21.33 -3.01
C GLN A 301 2.96 -21.63 -4.19
N LYS A 302 3.09 -22.92 -4.50
CA LYS A 302 3.82 -23.45 -5.65
C LYS A 302 2.92 -24.39 -6.46
N VAL A 303 3.09 -24.40 -7.77
CA VAL A 303 2.51 -25.42 -8.63
C VAL A 303 3.36 -26.68 -8.49
N GLU A 304 2.73 -27.78 -8.09
CA GLU A 304 3.36 -29.11 -7.98
C GLU A 304 3.06 -29.96 -9.22
N ILE A 305 1.81 -29.91 -9.67
CA ILE A 305 1.34 -30.60 -10.88
C ILE A 305 0.64 -29.57 -11.76
N PRO A 306 1.13 -29.28 -12.97
CA PRO A 306 0.43 -28.43 -13.93
C PRO A 306 -0.95 -29.01 -14.25
N PHE A 307 -1.91 -28.17 -14.62
CA PHE A 307 -3.22 -28.66 -15.02
C PHE A 307 -3.11 -29.46 -16.31
N GLY A 308 -3.66 -30.70 -16.32
CA GLY A 308 -3.59 -31.61 -17.43
C GLY A 308 -4.44 -32.89 -17.24
N GLU A 309 -4.44 -33.72 -18.24
CA GLU A 309 -5.04 -35.07 -18.18
C GLU A 309 -4.00 -36.09 -17.71
N TYR A 310 -4.34 -36.84 -16.67
CA TYR A 310 -3.51 -37.88 -16.06
C TYR A 310 -4.27 -39.21 -16.05
N THR A 311 -3.60 -40.29 -15.70
CA THR A 311 -4.20 -41.64 -15.69
C THR A 311 -5.36 -41.78 -14.72
N ASP A 312 -5.42 -40.96 -13.68
CA ASP A 312 -6.41 -40.96 -12.62
C ASP A 312 -7.40 -39.78 -12.68
N GLY A 313 -7.31 -38.94 -13.72
CA GLY A 313 -8.24 -37.83 -13.95
C GLY A 313 -7.61 -36.58 -14.54
N THR A 314 -8.44 -35.52 -14.67
CA THR A 314 -8.03 -34.22 -15.15
C THR A 314 -7.96 -33.25 -13.97
N TYR A 315 -6.79 -32.79 -13.63
CA TYR A 315 -6.57 -31.89 -12.47
C TYR A 315 -5.23 -31.17 -12.57
N GLY A 316 -4.99 -30.25 -11.63
CA GLY A 316 -3.67 -29.69 -11.32
C GLY A 316 -3.53 -29.53 -9.81
N GLU A 317 -2.29 -29.48 -9.28
CA GLU A 317 -2.06 -29.41 -7.85
C GLU A 317 -1.12 -28.26 -7.45
N PHE A 318 -1.40 -27.73 -6.31
CA PHE A 318 -0.58 -26.72 -5.60
C PHE A 318 -0.14 -27.25 -4.24
N SER A 319 1.00 -26.75 -3.75
CA SER A 319 1.35 -26.83 -2.34
C SER A 319 1.37 -25.46 -1.72
N VAL A 320 1.00 -25.35 -0.44
CA VAL A 320 1.10 -24.16 0.38
C VAL A 320 1.63 -24.50 1.76
N GLN A 321 2.56 -23.69 2.29
CA GLN A 321 3.07 -23.83 3.66
C GLN A 321 2.34 -22.84 4.55
N VAL A 322 1.40 -23.32 5.36
CA VAL A 322 0.52 -22.49 6.18
C VAL A 322 0.21 -23.10 7.53
N GLU A 323 -0.14 -22.27 8.47
CA GLU A 323 -0.87 -22.63 9.67
C GLU A 323 -2.36 -22.76 9.30
N VAL A 324 -2.95 -23.93 9.59
CA VAL A 324 -4.34 -24.23 9.20
C VAL A 324 -5.31 -23.62 10.20
N ASN A 325 -5.60 -22.34 10.01
CA ASN A 325 -6.60 -21.58 10.76
C ASN A 325 -7.99 -21.60 10.08
N ASP A 326 -8.98 -20.97 10.71
CA ASP A 326 -10.34 -20.92 10.14
C ASP A 326 -10.45 -20.02 8.91
N GLU A 327 -9.59 -18.99 8.79
CA GLU A 327 -9.53 -18.14 7.59
C GLU A 327 -8.98 -18.92 6.39
N PHE A 328 -7.96 -19.75 6.59
CA PHE A 328 -7.48 -20.64 5.53
C PHE A 328 -8.57 -21.64 5.10
N VAL A 329 -9.24 -22.27 6.07
CA VAL A 329 -10.37 -23.18 5.80
C VAL A 329 -11.47 -22.44 5.04
N GLY A 330 -11.90 -21.29 5.52
CA GLY A 330 -12.91 -20.46 4.87
C GLY A 330 -12.52 -20.07 3.44
N ARG A 331 -11.25 -19.73 3.21
CA ARG A 331 -10.74 -19.37 1.88
C ARG A 331 -10.83 -20.51 0.89
N ILE A 332 -10.54 -21.73 1.30
CA ILE A 332 -10.70 -22.93 0.43
C ILE A 332 -12.18 -23.25 0.20
N LEU A 333 -13.00 -23.25 1.26
CA LEU A 333 -14.44 -23.53 1.13
C LEU A 333 -15.17 -22.53 0.23
N GLN A 334 -14.71 -21.27 0.20
CA GLN A 334 -15.23 -20.23 -0.71
C GLN A 334 -15.12 -20.64 -2.20
N MET A 335 -14.16 -21.51 -2.56
CA MET A 335 -13.96 -22.01 -3.91
C MET A 335 -14.88 -23.21 -4.25
N GLY A 336 -15.72 -23.63 -3.29
CA GLY A 336 -16.67 -24.73 -3.47
C GLY A 336 -16.00 -26.05 -3.87
N ALA A 337 -16.65 -26.81 -4.76
CA ALA A 337 -16.14 -28.10 -5.23
C ALA A 337 -14.97 -27.98 -6.24
N GLY A 338 -14.52 -26.77 -6.53
CA GLY A 338 -13.41 -26.55 -7.47
C GLY A 338 -12.03 -26.87 -6.88
N LEU A 339 -11.88 -26.82 -5.56
CA LEU A 339 -10.65 -27.13 -4.84
C LEU A 339 -10.88 -28.23 -3.81
N GLU A 340 -9.90 -29.12 -3.69
CA GLU A 340 -9.87 -30.22 -2.73
C GLU A 340 -8.55 -30.22 -1.94
N ILE A 341 -8.62 -30.46 -0.63
CA ILE A 341 -7.43 -30.74 0.17
C ILE A 341 -7.08 -32.22 0.00
N VAL A 342 -5.91 -32.48 -0.57
CA VAL A 342 -5.40 -33.84 -0.80
C VAL A 342 -4.64 -34.35 0.42
N SER A 343 -3.75 -33.53 0.96
CA SER A 343 -2.93 -33.88 2.11
C SER A 343 -2.53 -32.63 2.90
N PRO A 344 -2.08 -32.77 4.16
CA PRO A 344 -2.00 -34.00 4.94
C PRO A 344 -3.36 -34.48 5.45
N GLN A 345 -3.47 -35.75 5.83
CA GLN A 345 -4.74 -36.40 6.18
C GLN A 345 -5.50 -35.70 7.31
N ASN A 346 -4.83 -35.26 8.35
CA ASN A 346 -5.44 -34.52 9.47
C ASN A 346 -6.11 -33.20 9.00
N VAL A 347 -5.52 -32.49 8.05
CA VAL A 347 -6.09 -31.27 7.44
C VAL A 347 -7.27 -31.64 6.56
N ARG A 348 -7.14 -32.68 5.71
CA ARG A 348 -8.23 -33.21 4.88
C ARG A 348 -9.46 -33.58 5.73
N GLU A 349 -9.26 -34.26 6.86
CA GLU A 349 -10.34 -34.64 7.77
C GLU A 349 -11.00 -33.43 8.46
N LYS A 350 -10.22 -32.37 8.76
CA LYS A 350 -10.78 -31.11 9.25
C LYS A 350 -11.74 -30.48 8.23
N PHE A 351 -11.34 -30.46 6.96
CA PHE A 351 -12.20 -29.97 5.87
C PHE A 351 -13.42 -30.83 5.66
N LYS A 352 -13.25 -32.15 5.60
CA LYS A 352 -14.34 -33.10 5.42
C LYS A 352 -15.44 -32.88 6.47
N ARG A 353 -15.07 -32.79 7.74
CA ARG A 353 -16.04 -32.50 8.84
C ARG A 353 -16.79 -31.18 8.62
N ARG A 354 -16.13 -30.12 8.16
CA ARG A 354 -16.79 -28.84 7.87
C ARG A 354 -17.76 -28.95 6.71
N VAL A 355 -17.38 -29.65 5.64
CA VAL A 355 -18.26 -29.89 4.47
C VAL A 355 -19.46 -30.75 4.85
N GLU A 356 -19.27 -31.82 5.62
CA GLU A 356 -20.36 -32.69 6.11
C GLU A 356 -21.34 -31.90 6.99
N ALA A 357 -20.83 -31.13 7.94
CA ALA A 357 -21.67 -30.27 8.79
C ALA A 357 -22.45 -29.23 7.94
N LEU A 358 -21.83 -28.64 6.91
CA LEU A 358 -22.53 -27.76 6.00
C LEU A 358 -23.60 -28.50 5.19
N ALA A 359 -23.28 -29.67 4.65
CA ALA A 359 -24.24 -30.48 3.90
C ALA A 359 -25.43 -30.92 4.73
N ASP A 360 -25.22 -31.21 6.02
CA ASP A 360 -26.30 -31.61 6.93
C ASP A 360 -27.35 -30.51 7.15
N LEU A 361 -26.94 -29.21 7.08
CA LEU A 361 -27.88 -28.09 7.16
C LEU A 361 -28.84 -28.00 5.97
N TYR A 362 -28.51 -28.64 4.84
CA TYR A 362 -29.30 -28.62 3.60
C TYR A 362 -29.96 -29.97 3.28
N LYS A 363 -29.92 -30.94 4.20
CA LYS A 363 -30.57 -32.26 4.06
C LYS A 363 -32.02 -32.24 4.58
N ASN A 364 -32.82 -31.26 4.22
CA ASN A 364 -34.26 -31.21 4.60
C ASN A 364 -35.12 -31.68 3.44
#